data_434bf0b946b766344ab4be8d55d24de4
#
_entry.id   434bf0b946b766344ab4be8d55d24de4
#
_cell.length_a   1.000
_cell.length_b   1.000
_cell.length_c   1.000
_cell.angle_alpha   90.00
_cell.angle_beta   90.00
_cell.angle_gamma   90.00
#
_symmetry.space_group_name_H-M   'P 1'
#
loop_
_entity.id
_entity.type
_entity.pdbx_description
1 polymer ?
#
loop_
_entity_poly.entity_id
_entity_poly.type
_entity_poly.pdbx_seq_one_letter_code
_entity_poly.pdbx_strand_id
1 'polypeptide(L)'
;MFPWRRLFSRLGFLPGSGKHSYKLDETLYAVLEDLAQREQRPTDDVISEFVTNGLNQRYSQEDKSLLWQSLSPREQEVSALACLGYTNRQIAASLGISGETVKTHLHNALVKFNLHSRSEMRMLLAEWDFSGWDHQ
;
A
#
# COMPACT_ATOMS: atom_id res chain seq x y z
N MET A 1 -3.28 21.31 7.22
CA MET A 1 -2.43 20.98 6.05
C MET A 1 -2.06 19.51 6.13
N PHE A 2 -2.73 18.68 5.37
CA PHE A 2 -2.54 17.23 5.42
C PHE A 2 -1.26 16.83 4.68
N PRO A 3 -0.41 15.92 5.23
CA PRO A 3 0.86 15.52 4.61
C PRO A 3 0.66 14.49 3.48
N TRP A 4 -0.43 14.59 2.73
CA TRP A 4 -0.78 13.69 1.64
C TRP A 4 0.27 13.65 0.53
N ARG A 5 0.95 14.78 0.27
CA ARG A 5 2.03 14.83 -0.72
C ARG A 5 3.21 13.92 -0.38
N ARG A 6 3.52 13.75 0.92
CA ARG A 6 4.57 12.83 1.37
C ARG A 6 4.12 11.37 1.27
N LEU A 7 2.82 11.12 1.48
CA LEU A 7 2.24 9.79 1.34
C LEU A 7 2.30 9.35 -0.14
N PHE A 8 1.92 10.22 -1.06
CA PHE A 8 1.89 9.92 -2.50
C PHE A 8 3.28 9.75 -3.11
N SER A 9 4.28 10.52 -2.67
CA SER A 9 5.65 10.33 -3.14
C SER A 9 6.27 9.00 -2.66
N ARG A 10 5.82 8.49 -1.52
CA ARG A 10 6.24 7.19 -1.00
C ARG A 10 5.51 6.01 -1.65
N LEU A 11 4.30 6.21 -2.13
CA LEU A 11 3.46 5.15 -2.70
C LEU A 11 3.76 4.84 -4.16
N GLY A 12 4.70 5.57 -4.79
CA GLY A 12 5.02 5.33 -6.19
C GLY A 12 3.88 5.68 -7.15
N PHE A 13 2.91 6.46 -6.71
CA PHE A 13 1.86 7.05 -7.55
C PHE A 13 2.42 8.27 -8.31
N LEU A 14 3.54 8.10 -8.99
CA LEU A 14 3.96 9.08 -9.97
C LEU A 14 3.12 8.87 -11.23
N PRO A 15 2.51 9.93 -11.76
CA PRO A 15 1.86 9.83 -13.05
C PRO A 15 2.92 9.42 -14.08
N GLY A 16 2.82 8.21 -14.62
CA GLY A 16 3.69 7.76 -15.69
C GLY A 16 4.29 6.36 -15.60
N SER A 17 4.28 5.68 -14.47
CA SER A 17 4.75 4.28 -14.43
C SER A 17 3.58 3.28 -14.53
N GLY A 18 2.58 3.65 -15.31
CA GLY A 18 1.30 3.03 -15.38
C GLY A 18 1.24 1.66 -16.02
N LYS A 19 1.12 0.61 -15.25
CA LYS A 19 0.54 -0.65 -15.73
C LYS A 19 -0.63 -1.13 -14.89
N HIS A 20 -1.12 -0.33 -13.98
CA HIS A 20 -2.31 -0.66 -13.20
C HIS A 20 -3.37 0.40 -13.44
N SER A 21 -4.20 0.18 -14.47
CA SER A 21 -5.40 0.97 -14.66
C SER A 21 -6.54 0.28 -13.93
N TYR A 22 -7.12 0.96 -12.94
CA TYR A 22 -8.38 0.55 -12.34
C TYR A 22 -9.50 1.04 -13.24
N LYS A 23 -10.39 0.12 -13.64
CA LYS A 23 -11.61 0.51 -14.31
C LYS A 23 -12.64 0.87 -13.25
N LEU A 24 -12.84 2.15 -13.04
CA LEU A 24 -13.99 2.64 -12.29
C LEU A 24 -15.19 2.70 -13.25
N ASP A 25 -16.39 2.45 -12.70
CA ASP A 25 -17.64 2.75 -13.38
C ASP A 25 -17.64 4.21 -13.82
N GLU A 26 -18.10 4.48 -15.05
CA GLU A 26 -18.10 5.82 -15.63
C GLU A 26 -18.91 6.81 -14.77
N THR A 27 -20.02 6.36 -14.20
CA THR A 27 -20.85 7.17 -13.31
C THR A 27 -20.09 7.54 -12.03
N LEU A 28 -19.42 6.57 -11.43
CA LEU A 28 -18.61 6.79 -10.24
C LEU A 28 -17.42 7.73 -10.52
N TYR A 29 -16.75 7.53 -11.65
CA TYR A 29 -15.66 8.39 -12.06
C TYR A 29 -16.13 9.84 -12.26
N ALA A 30 -17.28 10.05 -12.92
CA ALA A 30 -17.85 11.37 -13.14
C ALA A 30 -18.17 12.09 -11.81
N VAL A 31 -18.68 11.37 -10.82
CA VAL A 31 -18.95 11.92 -9.49
C VAL A 31 -17.65 12.35 -8.79
N LEU A 32 -16.61 11.52 -8.86
CA LEU A 32 -15.32 11.82 -8.25
C LEU A 32 -14.62 12.98 -8.96
N GLU A 33 -14.75 13.06 -10.29
CA GLU A 33 -14.22 14.18 -11.07
C GLU A 33 -14.92 15.50 -10.73
N ASP A 34 -16.24 15.50 -10.59
CA ASP A 34 -17.01 16.67 -10.15
C ASP A 34 -16.59 17.13 -8.75
N LEU A 35 -16.42 16.19 -7.85
CA LEU A 35 -15.93 16.48 -6.49
C LEU A 35 -14.52 17.08 -6.51
N ALA A 36 -13.63 16.51 -7.31
CA ALA A 36 -12.26 17.00 -7.47
C ALA A 36 -12.24 18.45 -7.99
N GLN A 37 -13.10 18.77 -8.97
CA GLN A 37 -13.24 20.14 -9.48
C GLN A 37 -13.72 21.10 -8.42
N ARG A 38 -14.72 20.72 -7.62
CA ARG A 38 -15.21 21.53 -6.51
C ARG A 38 -14.16 21.80 -5.45
N GLU A 39 -13.33 20.82 -5.16
CA GLU A 39 -12.26 20.91 -4.16
C GLU A 39 -10.96 21.49 -4.72
N GLN A 40 -10.90 21.75 -6.02
CA GLN A 40 -9.69 22.20 -6.73
C GLN A 40 -8.50 21.28 -6.50
N ARG A 41 -8.73 19.99 -6.60
CA ARG A 41 -7.76 18.91 -6.41
C ARG A 41 -7.72 18.00 -7.62
N PRO A 42 -6.57 17.34 -7.89
CA PRO A 42 -6.52 16.29 -8.89
C PRO A 42 -7.51 15.14 -8.58
N THR A 43 -8.16 14.61 -9.60
CA THR A 43 -9.11 13.49 -9.46
C THR A 43 -8.46 12.26 -8.83
N ASP A 44 -7.23 11.97 -9.20
CA ASP A 44 -6.49 10.83 -8.64
C ASP A 44 -6.27 10.95 -7.12
N ASP A 45 -6.06 12.15 -6.61
CA ASP A 45 -5.92 12.40 -5.18
C ASP A 45 -7.24 12.12 -4.44
N VAL A 46 -8.35 12.54 -5.02
CA VAL A 46 -9.69 12.28 -4.46
C VAL A 46 -9.99 10.78 -4.45
N ILE A 47 -9.72 10.09 -5.55
CA ILE A 47 -9.90 8.63 -5.66
C ILE A 47 -9.08 7.92 -4.59
N SER A 48 -7.81 8.27 -4.45
CA SER A 48 -6.91 7.67 -3.47
C SER A 48 -7.38 7.91 -2.03
N GLU A 49 -7.88 9.09 -1.74
CA GLU A 49 -8.46 9.41 -0.43
C GLU A 49 -9.64 8.50 -0.11
N PHE A 50 -10.60 8.35 -1.03
CA PHE A 50 -11.75 7.48 -0.83
C PHE A 50 -11.35 6.02 -0.64
N VAL A 51 -10.39 5.52 -1.42
CA VAL A 51 -9.88 4.16 -1.27
C VAL A 51 -9.24 3.97 0.10
N THR A 52 -8.38 4.90 0.51
CA THR A 52 -7.72 4.86 1.83
C THR A 52 -8.73 4.91 2.97
N ASN A 53 -9.70 5.81 2.89
CA ASN A 53 -10.76 5.91 3.91
C ASN A 53 -11.59 4.63 3.97
N GLY A 54 -11.94 4.06 2.82
CA GLY A 54 -12.67 2.79 2.74
C GLY A 54 -11.91 1.64 3.39
N LEU A 55 -10.61 1.55 3.16
CA LEU A 55 -9.74 0.55 3.79
C LEU A 55 -9.66 0.77 5.30
N ASN A 56 -9.50 2.01 5.75
CA ASN A 56 -9.43 2.34 7.17
C ASN A 56 -10.75 2.08 7.91
N GLN A 57 -11.89 2.27 7.26
CA GLN A 57 -13.19 1.90 7.82
C GLN A 57 -13.38 0.39 7.91
N ARG A 58 -12.85 -0.35 6.93
CA ARG A 58 -12.97 -1.80 6.88
C ARG A 58 -12.06 -2.51 7.89
N TYR A 59 -10.89 -1.94 8.15
CA TYR A 59 -9.88 -2.50 9.05
C TYR A 59 -9.61 -1.52 10.19
N SER A 60 -10.01 -1.87 11.41
CA SER A 60 -9.60 -1.13 12.60
C SER A 60 -8.10 -1.31 12.87
N GLN A 61 -7.50 -0.44 13.69
CA GLN A 61 -6.10 -0.58 14.09
C GLN A 61 -5.85 -1.88 14.85
N GLU A 62 -6.83 -2.33 15.64
CA GLU A 62 -6.76 -3.61 16.36
C GLU A 62 -6.75 -4.79 15.39
N ASP A 63 -7.63 -4.76 14.37
CA ASP A 63 -7.66 -5.79 13.33
C ASP A 63 -6.34 -5.87 12.57
N LYS A 64 -5.77 -4.72 12.20
CA LYS A 64 -4.46 -4.65 11.53
C LYS A 64 -3.35 -5.26 12.41
N SER A 65 -3.35 -4.95 13.70
CA SER A 65 -2.36 -5.48 14.65
C SER A 65 -2.47 -7.00 14.80
N LEU A 66 -3.68 -7.52 14.91
CA LEU A 66 -3.92 -8.97 14.99
C LEU A 66 -3.47 -9.68 13.71
N LEU A 67 -3.79 -9.12 12.55
CA LEU A 67 -3.34 -9.67 11.27
C LEU A 67 -1.83 -9.65 11.15
N TRP A 68 -1.18 -8.56 11.55
CA TRP A 68 0.28 -8.47 11.57
C TRP A 68 0.92 -9.53 12.46
N GLN A 69 0.37 -9.76 13.64
CA GLN A 69 0.85 -10.79 14.56
C GLN A 69 0.66 -12.20 14.00
N SER A 70 -0.30 -12.41 13.11
CA SER A 70 -0.54 -13.70 12.45
C SER A 70 0.52 -14.03 11.39
N LEU A 71 1.29 -13.05 10.94
CA LEU A 71 2.37 -13.24 9.99
C LEU A 71 3.55 -13.96 10.64
N SER A 72 4.22 -14.84 9.86
CA SER A 72 5.49 -15.39 10.28
C SER A 72 6.56 -14.30 10.38
N PRO A 73 7.67 -14.51 11.12
CA PRO A 73 8.75 -13.53 11.19
C PRO A 73 9.27 -13.10 9.81
N ARG A 74 9.43 -14.03 8.89
CA ARG A 74 9.86 -13.73 7.50
C ARG A 74 8.81 -12.98 6.69
N GLU A 75 7.54 -13.31 6.87
CA GLU A 75 6.44 -12.56 6.25
C GLU A 75 6.40 -11.12 6.77
N GLN A 76 6.63 -10.90 8.06
CA GLN A 76 6.72 -9.57 8.65
C GLN A 76 7.90 -8.78 8.08
N GLU A 77 9.09 -9.37 8.04
CA GLU A 77 10.29 -8.72 7.49
C GLU A 77 10.08 -8.30 6.02
N VAL A 78 9.60 -9.22 5.20
CA VAL A 78 9.33 -8.94 3.78
C VAL A 78 8.26 -7.85 3.63
N SER A 79 7.18 -7.94 4.39
CA SER A 79 6.07 -6.97 4.33
C SER A 79 6.52 -5.58 4.80
N ALA A 80 7.29 -5.48 5.87
CA ALA A 80 7.82 -4.21 6.37
C ALA A 80 8.72 -3.54 5.33
N LEU A 81 9.65 -4.27 4.74
CA LEU A 81 10.53 -3.74 3.69
C LEU A 81 9.74 -3.36 2.44
N ALA A 82 8.70 -4.13 2.09
CA ALA A 82 7.80 -3.78 1.00
C ALA A 82 7.07 -2.46 1.28
N CYS A 83 6.60 -2.25 2.50
CA CYS A 83 5.95 -1.01 2.91
C CYS A 83 6.92 0.18 2.91
N LEU A 84 8.20 -0.05 3.18
CA LEU A 84 9.25 0.97 3.05
C LEU A 84 9.59 1.33 1.60
N GLY A 85 9.09 0.57 0.63
CA GLY A 85 9.28 0.85 -0.79
C GLY A 85 10.40 0.05 -1.46
N TYR A 86 10.97 -0.93 -0.78
CA TYR A 86 11.99 -1.80 -1.37
C TYR A 86 11.41 -2.69 -2.46
N THR A 87 12.15 -2.88 -3.53
CA THR A 87 11.82 -3.86 -4.57
C THR A 87 12.06 -5.29 -4.05
N ASN A 88 11.46 -6.29 -4.68
CA ASN A 88 11.70 -7.69 -4.32
C ASN A 88 13.19 -8.05 -4.40
N ARG A 89 13.91 -7.50 -5.37
CA ARG A 89 15.35 -7.68 -5.51
C ARG A 89 16.15 -7.10 -4.35
N GLN A 90 15.77 -5.91 -3.90
CA GLN A 90 16.39 -5.25 -2.75
C GLN A 90 16.09 -6.01 -1.46
N ILE A 91 14.85 -6.46 -1.28
CA ILE A 91 14.45 -7.27 -0.12
C ILE A 91 15.23 -8.59 -0.10
N ALA A 92 15.32 -9.27 -1.23
CA ALA A 92 16.09 -10.52 -1.36
C ALA A 92 17.55 -10.32 -0.96
N ALA A 93 18.18 -9.25 -1.45
CA ALA A 93 19.56 -8.93 -1.10
C ALA A 93 19.73 -8.62 0.40
N SER A 94 18.80 -7.85 0.97
CA SER A 94 18.82 -7.45 2.38
C SER A 94 18.65 -8.65 3.33
N LEU A 95 17.79 -9.61 2.98
CA LEU A 95 17.47 -10.76 3.83
C LEU A 95 18.30 -12.01 3.50
N GLY A 96 19.12 -11.97 2.46
CA GLY A 96 19.93 -13.13 2.03
C GLY A 96 19.09 -14.29 1.51
N ILE A 97 17.98 -14.00 0.84
CA ILE A 97 17.07 -15.00 0.24
C ILE A 97 16.87 -14.72 -1.25
N SER A 98 16.26 -15.66 -1.98
CA SER A 98 15.97 -15.46 -3.40
C SER A 98 14.77 -14.53 -3.62
N GLY A 99 14.71 -13.90 -4.80
CA GLY A 99 13.56 -13.09 -5.19
C GLY A 99 12.26 -13.89 -5.24
N GLU A 100 12.31 -15.16 -5.63
CA GLU A 100 11.15 -16.07 -5.61
C GLU A 100 10.67 -16.34 -4.19
N THR A 101 11.57 -16.47 -3.24
CA THR A 101 11.25 -16.63 -1.81
C THR A 101 10.58 -15.36 -1.27
N VAL A 102 11.06 -14.18 -1.66
CA VAL A 102 10.43 -12.89 -1.33
C VAL A 102 8.99 -12.86 -1.84
N LYS A 103 8.77 -13.22 -3.10
CA LYS A 103 7.41 -13.28 -3.69
C LYS A 103 6.49 -14.21 -2.91
N THR A 104 6.99 -15.37 -2.49
CA THR A 104 6.21 -16.35 -1.72
C THR A 104 5.82 -15.79 -0.36
N HIS A 105 6.75 -15.20 0.38
CA HIS A 105 6.45 -14.60 1.68
C HIS A 105 5.49 -13.42 1.57
N LEU A 106 5.68 -12.56 0.56
CA LEU A 106 4.79 -11.43 0.32
C LEU A 106 3.39 -11.91 -0.05
N HIS A 107 3.28 -12.90 -0.93
CA HIS A 107 2.00 -13.49 -1.31
C HIS A 107 1.26 -14.05 -0.09
N ASN A 108 1.94 -14.81 0.75
CA ASN A 108 1.35 -15.37 1.96
C ASN A 108 0.86 -14.28 2.93
N ALA A 109 1.64 -13.22 3.08
CA ALA A 109 1.22 -12.07 3.88
C ALA A 109 -0.03 -11.39 3.32
N LEU A 110 -0.07 -11.18 2.00
CA LEU A 110 -1.25 -10.59 1.33
C LEU A 110 -2.49 -11.45 1.51
N VAL A 111 -2.37 -12.78 1.40
CA VAL A 111 -3.48 -13.70 1.62
C VAL A 111 -3.99 -13.58 3.05
N LYS A 112 -3.13 -13.53 4.05
CA LYS A 112 -3.51 -13.38 5.46
C LYS A 112 -4.22 -12.06 5.74
N PHE A 113 -3.82 -10.98 5.07
CA PHE A 113 -4.49 -9.68 5.14
C PHE A 113 -5.73 -9.58 4.24
N ASN A 114 -6.03 -10.61 3.44
CA ASN A 114 -7.07 -10.58 2.43
C ASN A 114 -6.90 -9.41 1.44
N LEU A 115 -5.69 -9.17 1.03
CA LEU A 115 -5.32 -8.14 0.06
C LEU A 115 -4.86 -8.78 -1.25
N HIS A 116 -4.96 -8.02 -2.35
CA HIS A 116 -4.67 -8.52 -3.69
C HIS A 116 -3.36 -7.97 -4.26
N SER A 117 -2.80 -6.92 -3.66
CA SER A 117 -1.60 -6.29 -4.17
C SER A 117 -0.73 -5.72 -3.05
N ARG A 118 0.56 -5.60 -3.37
CA ARG A 118 1.54 -4.88 -2.55
C ARG A 118 1.11 -3.44 -2.28
N SER A 119 0.54 -2.79 -3.28
CA SER A 119 0.06 -1.41 -3.15
C SER A 119 -1.06 -1.28 -2.11
N GLU A 120 -1.99 -2.24 -2.09
CA GLU A 120 -3.03 -2.28 -1.07
C GLU A 120 -2.45 -2.42 0.34
N MET A 121 -1.46 -3.28 0.52
CA MET A 121 -0.78 -3.43 1.82
C MET A 121 -0.10 -2.14 2.25
N ARG A 122 0.62 -1.47 1.35
CA ARG A 122 1.27 -0.19 1.63
C ARG A 122 0.26 0.89 2.03
N MET A 123 -0.90 0.92 1.37
CA MET A 123 -1.98 1.85 1.71
C MET A 123 -2.59 1.51 3.08
N LEU A 124 -2.88 0.25 3.34
CA LEU A 124 -3.47 -0.21 4.60
C LEU A 124 -2.58 0.11 5.81
N LEU A 125 -1.27 -0.06 5.67
CA LEU A 125 -0.28 0.11 6.72
C LEU A 125 0.50 1.43 6.60
N ALA A 126 -0.03 2.41 5.86
CA ALA A 126 0.66 3.67 5.56
C ALA A 126 1.03 4.49 6.80
N GLU A 127 0.24 4.40 7.87
CA GLU A 127 0.48 5.12 9.13
C GLU A 127 1.45 4.40 10.08
N TRP A 128 1.83 3.17 9.76
CA TRP A 128 2.75 2.40 10.58
C TRP A 128 4.19 2.80 10.33
N ASP A 129 4.97 2.86 11.40
CA ASP A 129 6.41 3.14 11.32
C ASP A 129 7.19 1.83 11.18
N PHE A 130 7.77 1.63 10.00
CA PHE A 130 8.63 0.48 9.70
C PHE A 130 10.12 0.83 9.70
N SER A 131 10.51 2.02 10.17
CA SER A 131 11.91 2.45 10.15
C SER A 131 12.85 1.51 10.91
N GLY A 132 12.36 0.84 11.97
CA GLY A 132 13.12 -0.14 12.73
C GLY A 132 13.44 -1.43 11.97
N TRP A 133 12.83 -1.66 10.81
CA TRP A 133 13.08 -2.82 9.95
C TRP A 133 14.13 -2.56 8.89
N ASP A 134 14.56 -1.32 8.73
CA ASP A 134 15.57 -0.93 7.76
C ASP A 134 16.96 -1.21 8.34
N HIS A 135 17.54 -2.32 7.95
CA HIS A 135 18.84 -2.80 8.42
C HIS A 135 20.01 -2.33 7.53
N GLN A 136 19.83 -1.22 6.83
CA GLN A 136 20.92 -0.65 6.06
C GLN A 136 21.85 0.21 6.87
#